data_974b4b1995719ab1c5b21947a749fce7
#
_entry.id   974b4b1995719ab1c5b21947a749fce7
#
_cell.length_a   1.000
_cell.length_b   1.000
_cell.length_c   1.000
_cell.angle_alpha   90.00
_cell.angle_beta   90.00
_cell.angle_gamma   90.00
#
_symmetry.space_group_name_H-M   'P 1'
#
loop_
_entity.id
_entity.type
_entity.pdbx_description
1 polymer ?
#
loop_
_entity_poly.entity_id
_entity_poly.type
_entity_poly.pdbx_seq_one_letter_code
_entity_poly.pdbx_strand_id
1 'polypeptide(L)'
;SCTVLTAAAIIETFRRTLKRKEEKLKWAMKEHEQQVYEEKVRFLINISHELRTPLTLIHAPLSRILKSLSAEDTQYLPIKAIYRQSQRMKNLINMVLDVRKMEVGESKLQIQPYALNQWIEHVSQDFVSEGEAKNVRIRYQLDPQVNTVSFDKDKCEIILSNLLINALKHSPQDAEITITSELLSEKNSVRISITDRGNGLKQVNTQKLFTRFYQGTGEQSGTGIGLSYSRILVELHGGSIGARDNQEAGATFFFELPLRQQSEEIVCQPKAYLNELMNDDSKEQLPEENTFDTSPY
;
A
#
# COMPACT_ATOMS: atom_id res chain seq x y z
N SER A 1 -13.64 -15.90 65.55
CA SER A 1 -13.31 -14.59 64.98
C SER A 1 -11.91 -14.54 64.35
N CYS A 2 -10.88 -15.07 64.99
CA CYS A 2 -9.49 -15.07 64.53
C CYS A 2 -9.25 -15.94 63.29
N THR A 3 -9.90 -17.09 63.19
CA THR A 3 -9.78 -18.06 62.09
C THR A 3 -10.32 -17.54 60.74
N VAL A 4 -11.34 -16.69 60.77
CA VAL A 4 -11.92 -16.07 59.53
C VAL A 4 -11.00 -15.00 58.97
N LEU A 5 -10.34 -14.23 59.84
CA LEU A 5 -9.35 -13.21 59.42
C LEU A 5 -8.10 -13.83 58.81
N THR A 6 -7.61 -14.94 59.36
CA THR A 6 -6.45 -15.66 58.79
C THR A 6 -6.77 -16.31 57.45
N ALA A 7 -7.95 -16.88 57.27
CA ALA A 7 -8.40 -17.43 56.00
C ALA A 7 -8.56 -16.33 54.90
N ALA A 8 -9.11 -15.20 55.27
CA ALA A 8 -9.22 -14.06 54.34
C ALA A 8 -7.86 -13.52 53.90
N ALA A 9 -6.88 -13.43 54.82
CA ALA A 9 -5.52 -13.01 54.48
C ALA A 9 -4.81 -14.01 53.56
N ILE A 10 -5.00 -15.32 53.75
CA ILE A 10 -4.44 -16.37 52.90
C ILE A 10 -5.05 -16.27 51.49
N ILE A 11 -6.36 -16.12 51.40
CA ILE A 11 -7.06 -15.96 50.10
C ILE A 11 -6.56 -14.71 49.35
N GLU A 12 -6.39 -13.61 50.06
CA GLU A 12 -5.91 -12.35 49.46
C GLU A 12 -4.47 -12.46 48.98
N THR A 13 -3.58 -13.08 49.75
CA THR A 13 -2.19 -13.35 49.34
C THR A 13 -2.13 -14.29 48.12
N PHE A 14 -3.00 -15.32 48.09
CA PHE A 14 -3.08 -16.23 46.98
C PHE A 14 -3.61 -15.54 45.71
N ARG A 15 -4.62 -14.69 45.80
CA ARG A 15 -5.12 -13.86 44.70
C ARG A 15 -4.04 -12.91 44.16
N ARG A 16 -3.29 -12.26 45.04
CA ARG A 16 -2.17 -11.38 44.63
C ARG A 16 -1.06 -12.15 43.93
N THR A 17 -0.75 -13.35 44.37
CA THR A 17 0.27 -14.19 43.70
C THR A 17 -0.19 -14.71 42.37
N LEU A 18 -1.45 -15.09 42.21
CA LEU A 18 -2.05 -15.48 40.92
C LEU A 18 -2.02 -14.30 39.93
N LYS A 19 -2.48 -13.12 40.35
CA LYS A 19 -2.49 -11.92 39.52
C LYS A 19 -1.09 -11.55 39.04
N ARG A 20 -0.08 -11.63 39.94
CA ARG A 20 1.33 -11.39 39.57
C ARG A 20 1.86 -12.43 38.56
N LYS A 21 1.43 -13.69 38.66
CA LYS A 21 1.81 -14.74 37.70
C LYS A 21 1.16 -14.49 36.34
N GLU A 22 -0.11 -14.11 36.30
CA GLU A 22 -0.79 -13.75 35.06
C GLU A 22 -0.15 -12.53 34.36
N GLU A 23 0.18 -11.49 35.13
CA GLU A 23 0.87 -10.32 34.58
C GLU A 23 2.25 -10.66 34.02
N LYS A 24 3.03 -11.50 34.75
CA LYS A 24 4.33 -11.99 34.24
C LYS A 24 4.19 -12.83 32.99
N LEU A 25 3.17 -13.70 32.92
CA LEU A 25 2.93 -14.52 31.74
C LEU A 25 2.53 -13.66 30.51
N LYS A 26 1.63 -12.69 30.71
CA LYS A 26 1.26 -11.74 29.67
C LYS A 26 2.45 -10.92 29.18
N TRP A 27 3.31 -10.50 30.10
CA TRP A 27 4.52 -9.76 29.74
C TRP A 27 5.50 -10.62 28.95
N ALA A 28 5.76 -11.86 29.39
CA ALA A 28 6.63 -12.80 28.67
C ALA A 28 6.08 -13.20 27.30
N MET A 29 4.76 -13.37 27.15
CA MET A 29 4.14 -13.61 25.85
C MET A 29 4.33 -12.42 24.91
N LYS A 30 4.12 -11.20 25.40
CA LYS A 30 4.29 -9.98 24.59
C LYS A 30 5.75 -9.78 24.19
N GLU A 31 6.70 -10.07 25.08
CA GLU A 31 8.13 -10.01 24.78
C GLU A 31 8.54 -11.04 23.74
N HIS A 32 8.02 -12.28 23.84
CA HIS A 32 8.27 -13.33 22.86
C HIS A 32 7.68 -12.97 21.49
N GLU A 33 6.46 -12.47 21.45
CA GLU A 33 5.80 -12.00 20.21
C GLU A 33 6.61 -10.89 19.55
N GLN A 34 7.11 -9.95 20.33
CA GLN A 34 7.97 -8.88 19.84
C GLN A 34 9.32 -9.42 19.29
N GLN A 35 9.94 -10.38 19.97
CA GLN A 35 11.18 -11.00 19.49
C GLN A 35 10.99 -11.73 18.16
N VAL A 36 9.95 -12.55 18.04
CA VAL A 36 9.59 -13.25 16.79
C VAL A 36 9.35 -12.23 15.66
N TYR A 37 8.67 -11.14 15.98
CA TYR A 37 8.46 -10.06 15.02
C TYR A 37 9.76 -9.42 14.54
N GLU A 38 10.66 -9.06 15.47
CA GLU A 38 11.95 -8.45 15.15
C GLU A 38 12.84 -9.38 14.29
N GLU A 39 12.83 -10.69 14.57
CA GLU A 39 13.52 -11.69 13.75
C GLU A 39 12.93 -11.78 12.35
N LYS A 40 11.59 -11.84 12.22
CA LYS A 40 10.90 -11.88 10.93
C LYS A 40 11.21 -10.63 10.09
N VAL A 41 11.24 -9.48 10.72
CA VAL A 41 11.57 -8.21 10.06
C VAL A 41 13.03 -8.20 9.61
N ARG A 42 13.97 -8.59 10.48
CA ARG A 42 15.41 -8.68 10.15
C ARG A 42 15.65 -9.61 8.95
N PHE A 43 14.98 -10.74 8.93
CA PHE A 43 15.01 -11.68 7.81
C PHE A 43 14.54 -11.04 6.50
N LEU A 44 13.41 -10.32 6.51
CA LEU A 44 12.88 -9.62 5.34
C LEU A 44 13.84 -8.54 4.81
N ILE A 45 14.52 -7.81 5.71
CA ILE A 45 15.51 -6.80 5.33
C ILE A 45 16.69 -7.46 4.62
N ASN A 46 17.24 -8.51 5.21
CA ASN A 46 18.40 -9.19 4.65
C ASN A 46 18.08 -9.75 3.26
N ILE A 47 16.94 -10.43 3.11
CA ILE A 47 16.47 -10.91 1.80
C ILE A 47 16.28 -9.75 0.81
N SER A 48 15.71 -8.63 1.26
CA SER A 48 15.51 -7.47 0.39
C SER A 48 16.83 -6.89 -0.13
N HIS A 49 17.86 -6.85 0.70
CA HIS A 49 19.21 -6.44 0.27
C HIS A 49 19.83 -7.45 -0.68
N GLU A 50 19.71 -8.74 -0.40
CA GLU A 50 20.24 -9.81 -1.25
C GLU A 50 19.53 -9.91 -2.61
N LEU A 51 18.22 -9.58 -2.67
CA LEU A 51 17.46 -9.56 -3.91
C LEU A 51 17.68 -8.27 -4.73
N ARG A 52 18.01 -7.15 -4.09
CA ARG A 52 18.25 -5.88 -4.79
C ARG A 52 19.42 -5.97 -5.76
N THR A 53 20.52 -6.59 -5.34
CA THR A 53 21.76 -6.69 -6.15
C THR A 53 21.54 -7.43 -7.46
N PRO A 54 21.05 -8.70 -7.48
CA PRO A 54 20.81 -9.41 -8.73
C PRO A 54 19.76 -8.72 -9.59
N LEU A 55 18.73 -8.13 -8.97
CA LEU A 55 17.69 -7.41 -9.70
C LEU A 55 18.24 -6.16 -10.40
N THR A 56 19.13 -5.42 -9.76
CA THR A 56 19.78 -4.26 -10.38
C THR A 56 20.65 -4.70 -11.57
N LEU A 57 21.36 -5.83 -11.45
CA LEU A 57 22.15 -6.40 -12.52
C LEU A 57 21.31 -6.89 -13.72
N ILE A 58 20.06 -7.26 -13.50
CA ILE A 58 19.09 -7.62 -14.55
C ILE A 58 18.45 -6.36 -15.15
N HIS A 59 18.00 -5.45 -14.30
CA HIS A 59 17.24 -4.27 -14.71
C HIS A 59 18.05 -3.30 -15.59
N ALA A 60 19.30 -3.03 -15.23
CA ALA A 60 20.14 -2.07 -15.95
C ALA A 60 20.46 -2.49 -17.41
N PRO A 61 20.83 -3.75 -17.70
CA PRO A 61 20.97 -4.22 -19.09
C PRO A 61 19.65 -4.17 -19.87
N LEU A 62 18.54 -4.60 -19.27
CA LEU A 62 17.22 -4.59 -19.92
C LEU A 62 16.81 -3.16 -20.32
N SER A 63 17.06 -2.18 -19.45
CA SER A 63 16.80 -0.77 -19.75
C SER A 63 17.61 -0.28 -20.93
N ARG A 64 18.90 -0.68 -21.04
CA ARG A 64 19.77 -0.32 -22.17
C ARG A 64 19.32 -0.96 -23.48
N ILE A 65 19.00 -2.26 -23.44
CA ILE A 65 18.49 -2.99 -24.61
C ILE A 65 17.19 -2.35 -25.10
N LEU A 66 16.24 -2.08 -24.18
CA LEU A 66 14.96 -1.49 -24.53
C LEU A 66 15.11 -0.11 -25.20
N LYS A 67 16.09 0.69 -24.76
CA LYS A 67 16.39 2.00 -25.38
C LYS A 67 17.04 1.89 -26.77
N SER A 68 17.67 0.79 -27.09
CA SER A 68 18.33 0.54 -28.40
C SER A 68 17.42 -0.12 -29.42
N LEU A 69 16.26 -0.69 -29.01
CA LEU A 69 15.30 -1.33 -29.88
C LEU A 69 14.28 -0.34 -30.43
N SER A 70 13.90 -0.52 -31.69
CA SER A 70 12.73 0.14 -32.26
C SER A 70 11.44 -0.53 -31.77
N ALA A 71 10.35 0.22 -31.72
CA ALA A 71 9.02 -0.33 -31.36
C ALA A 71 8.53 -1.41 -32.36
N GLU A 72 9.06 -1.42 -33.58
CA GLU A 72 8.75 -2.39 -34.62
C GLU A 72 9.56 -3.69 -34.52
N ASP A 73 10.58 -3.72 -33.64
CA ASP A 73 11.41 -4.89 -33.45
C ASP A 73 10.60 -6.02 -32.77
N THR A 74 10.71 -7.22 -33.33
CA THR A 74 10.02 -8.43 -32.78
C THR A 74 10.37 -8.70 -31.33
N GLN A 75 11.55 -8.30 -30.87
CA GLN A 75 12.03 -8.49 -29.50
C GLN A 75 11.61 -7.37 -28.56
N TYR A 76 11.11 -6.25 -29.05
CA TYR A 76 10.73 -5.10 -28.22
C TYR A 76 9.68 -5.46 -27.16
N LEU A 77 8.58 -6.10 -27.56
CA LEU A 77 7.50 -6.47 -26.63
C LEU A 77 7.93 -7.51 -25.56
N PRO A 78 8.62 -8.60 -25.89
CA PRO A 78 9.15 -9.52 -24.89
C PRO A 78 10.10 -8.86 -23.90
N ILE A 79 11.05 -8.06 -24.36
CA ILE A 79 12.01 -7.36 -23.51
C ILE A 79 11.33 -6.34 -22.63
N LYS A 80 10.37 -5.58 -23.17
CA LYS A 80 9.52 -4.65 -22.41
C LYS A 80 8.75 -5.35 -21.30
N ALA A 81 8.22 -6.55 -21.56
CA ALA A 81 7.53 -7.34 -20.55
C ALA A 81 8.47 -7.77 -19.40
N ILE A 82 9.67 -8.25 -19.72
CA ILE A 82 10.68 -8.64 -18.71
C ILE A 82 11.14 -7.41 -17.91
N TYR A 83 11.37 -6.27 -18.58
CA TYR A 83 11.71 -5.02 -17.92
C TYR A 83 10.65 -4.59 -16.90
N ARG A 84 9.36 -4.65 -17.30
CA ARG A 84 8.24 -4.36 -16.39
C ARG A 84 8.20 -5.28 -15.17
N GLN A 85 8.46 -6.58 -15.35
CA GLN A 85 8.52 -7.51 -14.21
C GLN A 85 9.70 -7.21 -13.28
N SER A 86 10.87 -6.87 -13.83
CA SER A 86 12.02 -6.47 -13.02
C SER A 86 11.75 -5.18 -12.24
N GLN A 87 11.07 -4.20 -12.84
CA GLN A 87 10.64 -2.98 -12.17
C GLN A 87 9.64 -3.27 -11.05
N ARG A 88 8.69 -4.18 -11.30
CA ARG A 88 7.72 -4.62 -10.29
C ARG A 88 8.40 -5.27 -9.08
N MET A 89 9.37 -6.17 -9.31
CA MET A 89 10.15 -6.79 -8.23
C MET A 89 10.94 -5.73 -7.44
N LYS A 90 11.57 -4.76 -8.12
CA LYS A 90 12.26 -3.64 -7.48
C LYS A 90 11.33 -2.85 -6.56
N ASN A 91 10.12 -2.55 -7.03
CA ASN A 91 9.13 -1.82 -6.22
C ASN A 91 8.68 -2.63 -4.99
N LEU A 92 8.51 -3.96 -5.11
CA LEU A 92 8.19 -4.83 -3.99
C LEU A 92 9.30 -4.84 -2.92
N ILE A 93 10.55 -4.96 -3.35
CA ILE A 93 11.71 -4.93 -2.45
C ILE A 93 11.80 -3.57 -1.74
N ASN A 94 11.66 -2.48 -2.48
CA ASN A 94 11.69 -1.14 -1.91
C ASN A 94 10.54 -0.93 -0.91
N MET A 95 9.34 -1.44 -1.20
CA MET A 95 8.21 -1.39 -0.28
C MET A 95 8.53 -2.03 1.07
N VAL A 96 9.11 -3.25 1.08
CA VAL A 96 9.49 -3.92 2.33
C VAL A 96 10.47 -3.08 3.13
N LEU A 97 11.44 -2.46 2.47
CA LEU A 97 12.44 -1.59 3.11
C LEU A 97 11.85 -0.26 3.59
N ASP A 98 10.95 0.35 2.82
CA ASP A 98 10.31 1.60 3.21
C ASP A 98 9.41 1.40 4.43
N VAL A 99 8.63 0.31 4.47
CA VAL A 99 7.84 -0.05 5.65
C VAL A 99 8.74 -0.15 6.90
N ARG A 100 9.90 -0.79 6.77
CA ARG A 100 10.84 -0.91 7.90
C ARG A 100 11.41 0.44 8.33
N LYS A 101 11.84 1.28 7.40
CA LYS A 101 12.34 2.63 7.72
C LYS A 101 11.31 3.47 8.46
N MET A 102 10.02 3.26 8.14
CA MET A 102 8.92 3.90 8.87
C MET A 102 8.80 3.40 10.29
N GLU A 103 8.86 2.07 10.49
CA GLU A 103 8.76 1.46 11.83
C GLU A 103 9.81 1.98 12.81
N VAL A 104 11.02 2.26 12.32
CA VAL A 104 12.12 2.82 13.13
C VAL A 104 12.18 4.35 13.10
N GLY A 105 11.23 5.03 12.44
CA GLY A 105 11.23 6.49 12.33
C GLY A 105 12.34 7.07 11.44
N GLU A 106 12.99 6.24 10.62
CA GLU A 106 14.11 6.63 9.74
C GLU A 106 13.65 7.06 8.33
N SER A 107 12.34 6.98 8.03
CA SER A 107 11.83 7.33 6.72
C SER A 107 11.85 8.85 6.53
N LYS A 108 12.75 9.33 5.67
CA LYS A 108 12.82 10.73 5.26
C LYS A 108 12.26 10.87 3.86
N LEU A 109 11.31 11.79 3.69
CA LEU A 109 10.84 12.20 2.37
C LEU A 109 11.78 13.25 1.79
N GLN A 110 12.01 13.16 0.49
CA GLN A 110 12.73 14.19 -0.26
C GLN A 110 11.72 15.16 -0.87
N ILE A 111 11.13 16.00 -0.01
CA ILE A 111 10.11 16.95 -0.40
C ILE A 111 10.74 18.14 -1.15
N GLN A 112 10.30 18.36 -2.39
CA GLN A 112 10.71 19.48 -3.23
C GLN A 112 9.50 20.06 -3.98
N PRO A 113 9.52 21.35 -4.36
CA PRO A 113 8.45 21.96 -5.13
C PRO A 113 8.49 21.51 -6.60
N TYR A 114 7.36 21.05 -7.13
CA TYR A 114 7.19 20.66 -8.53
C TYR A 114 5.92 21.26 -9.12
N ALA A 115 5.92 21.56 -10.42
CA ALA A 115 4.73 21.89 -11.18
C ALA A 115 3.86 20.63 -11.33
N LEU A 116 2.86 20.47 -10.45
CA LEU A 116 2.11 19.23 -10.30
C LEU A 116 1.45 18.77 -11.59
N ASN A 117 0.76 19.67 -12.29
CA ASN A 117 0.04 19.32 -13.52
C ASN A 117 0.97 18.81 -14.61
N GLN A 118 2.13 19.49 -14.82
CA GLN A 118 3.14 19.04 -15.77
C GLN A 118 3.76 17.70 -15.39
N TRP A 119 3.97 17.48 -14.10
CA TRP A 119 4.49 16.21 -13.59
C TRP A 119 3.48 15.07 -13.80
N ILE A 120 2.18 15.30 -13.58
CA ILE A 120 1.10 14.32 -13.86
C ILE A 120 1.14 13.92 -15.34
N GLU A 121 1.18 14.89 -16.24
CA GLU A 121 1.22 14.64 -17.69
C GLU A 121 2.47 13.83 -18.07
N HIS A 122 3.64 14.21 -17.54
CA HIS A 122 4.89 13.52 -17.83
C HIS A 122 4.88 12.05 -17.40
N VAL A 123 4.46 11.76 -16.17
CA VAL A 123 4.38 10.38 -15.66
C VAL A 123 3.34 9.57 -16.43
N SER A 124 2.23 10.19 -16.80
CA SER A 124 1.14 9.50 -17.51
C SER A 124 1.48 9.13 -18.94
N GLN A 125 2.44 9.84 -19.60
CA GLN A 125 2.85 9.54 -20.96
C GLN A 125 3.37 8.12 -21.15
N ASP A 126 4.04 7.57 -20.12
CA ASP A 126 4.52 6.19 -20.16
C ASP A 126 3.39 5.15 -20.28
N PHE A 127 2.16 5.54 -19.91
CA PHE A 127 0.97 4.70 -19.94
C PHE A 127 0.10 4.89 -21.18
N VAL A 128 0.30 5.96 -21.97
CA VAL A 128 -0.47 6.23 -23.19
C VAL A 128 -0.32 5.08 -24.19
N SER A 129 0.91 4.64 -24.46
CA SER A 129 1.17 3.52 -25.38
C SER A 129 0.59 2.18 -24.90
N GLU A 130 0.43 1.99 -23.58
CA GLU A 130 -0.23 0.82 -23.02
C GLU A 130 -1.75 0.91 -23.17
N GLY A 131 -2.30 2.11 -22.99
CA GLY A 131 -3.69 2.43 -23.27
C GLY A 131 -4.05 2.22 -24.73
N GLU A 132 -3.24 2.71 -25.66
CA GLU A 132 -3.43 2.54 -27.10
C GLU A 132 -3.52 1.08 -27.53
N ALA A 133 -2.72 0.20 -26.94
CA ALA A 133 -2.78 -1.24 -27.19
C ALA A 133 -4.12 -1.90 -26.81
N LYS A 134 -4.92 -1.23 -25.97
CA LYS A 134 -6.27 -1.62 -25.55
C LYS A 134 -7.36 -0.70 -26.08
N ASN A 135 -7.04 0.27 -26.94
CA ASN A 135 -7.90 1.41 -27.33
C ASN A 135 -8.42 2.22 -26.14
N VAL A 136 -7.70 2.24 -25.01
CA VAL A 136 -8.07 3.06 -23.84
C VAL A 136 -7.41 4.42 -23.95
N ARG A 137 -8.20 5.47 -23.92
CA ARG A 137 -7.70 6.86 -24.01
C ARG A 137 -7.51 7.46 -22.62
N ILE A 138 -6.40 8.17 -22.43
CA ILE A 138 -6.14 8.95 -21.22
C ILE A 138 -6.50 10.40 -21.48
N ARG A 139 -7.38 10.97 -20.64
CA ARG A 139 -7.83 12.36 -20.71
C ARG A 139 -7.42 13.11 -19.44
N TYR A 140 -7.05 14.37 -19.59
CA TYR A 140 -6.65 15.24 -18.49
C TYR A 140 -7.72 16.32 -18.25
N GLN A 141 -8.07 16.52 -16.98
CA GLN A 141 -8.92 17.61 -16.49
C GLN A 141 -8.19 18.22 -15.26
N LEU A 142 -7.11 18.94 -15.53
CA LEU A 142 -6.22 19.46 -14.51
C LEU A 142 -6.62 20.91 -14.18
N ASP A 143 -6.82 21.18 -12.88
CA ASP A 143 -7.16 22.50 -12.38
C ASP A 143 -5.98 23.47 -12.60
N PRO A 144 -6.16 24.54 -13.39
CA PRO A 144 -5.09 25.51 -13.66
C PRO A 144 -4.66 26.30 -12.41
N GLN A 145 -5.44 26.29 -11.32
CA GLN A 145 -5.07 26.92 -10.05
C GLN A 145 -4.03 26.10 -9.29
N VAL A 146 -3.89 24.80 -9.61
CA VAL A 146 -2.88 23.93 -9.01
C VAL A 146 -1.56 24.14 -9.75
N ASN A 147 -0.72 25.00 -9.19
CA ASN A 147 0.58 25.33 -9.80
C ASN A 147 1.70 24.44 -9.21
N THR A 148 2.33 24.94 -8.14
CA THR A 148 3.47 24.28 -7.51
C THR A 148 3.04 23.63 -6.21
N VAL A 149 3.36 22.35 -6.06
CA VAL A 149 3.09 21.54 -4.86
C VAL A 149 4.42 20.91 -4.42
N SER A 150 4.64 20.86 -3.11
CA SER A 150 5.84 20.27 -2.53
C SER A 150 5.58 18.82 -2.13
N PHE A 151 6.28 17.87 -2.77
CA PHE A 151 6.16 16.44 -2.52
C PHE A 151 7.44 15.68 -2.88
N ASP A 152 7.53 14.41 -2.48
CA ASP A 152 8.60 13.49 -2.92
C ASP A 152 8.19 12.91 -4.28
N LYS A 153 8.90 13.36 -5.32
CA LYS A 153 8.59 13.02 -6.72
C LYS A 153 8.61 11.52 -6.97
N ASP A 154 9.63 10.83 -6.48
CA ASP A 154 9.84 9.40 -6.77
C ASP A 154 8.77 8.54 -6.09
N LYS A 155 8.39 8.90 -4.87
CA LYS A 155 7.32 8.20 -4.14
C LYS A 155 5.93 8.49 -4.71
N CYS A 156 5.65 9.72 -5.09
CA CYS A 156 4.40 10.08 -5.75
C CYS A 156 4.28 9.45 -7.15
N GLU A 157 5.39 9.28 -7.88
CA GLU A 157 5.39 8.54 -9.15
C GLU A 157 4.96 7.08 -8.97
N ILE A 158 5.39 6.41 -7.89
CA ILE A 158 4.93 5.07 -7.55
C ILE A 158 3.43 5.05 -7.28
N ILE A 159 2.90 6.05 -6.54
CA ILE A 159 1.47 6.15 -6.24
C ILE A 159 0.67 6.30 -7.54
N LEU A 160 1.01 7.30 -8.35
CA LEU A 160 0.30 7.60 -9.60
C LEU A 160 0.34 6.41 -10.57
N SER A 161 1.53 5.79 -10.72
CA SER A 161 1.72 4.61 -11.57
C SER A 161 0.87 3.42 -11.11
N ASN A 162 0.81 3.13 -9.81
CA ASN A 162 -0.03 2.05 -9.29
C ASN A 162 -1.52 2.28 -9.57
N LEU A 163 -2.00 3.53 -9.42
CA LEU A 163 -3.38 3.86 -9.70
C LEU A 163 -3.69 3.78 -11.21
N LEU A 164 -2.78 4.23 -12.07
CA LEU A 164 -2.92 4.12 -13.52
C LEU A 164 -2.91 2.68 -14.02
N ILE A 165 -1.99 1.84 -13.51
CA ILE A 165 -1.95 0.41 -13.80
C ILE A 165 -3.28 -0.25 -13.41
N ASN A 166 -3.82 0.12 -12.24
CA ASN A 166 -5.09 -0.40 -11.77
C ASN A 166 -6.24 0.03 -12.71
N ALA A 167 -6.31 1.30 -13.09
CA ALA A 167 -7.31 1.82 -14.00
C ALA A 167 -7.24 1.15 -15.39
N LEU A 168 -6.05 1.02 -15.98
CA LEU A 168 -5.83 0.34 -17.26
C LEU A 168 -6.18 -1.15 -17.21
N LYS A 169 -5.91 -1.79 -16.08
CA LYS A 169 -6.22 -3.20 -15.88
C LYS A 169 -7.72 -3.47 -15.88
N HIS A 170 -8.49 -2.61 -15.21
CA HIS A 170 -9.93 -2.79 -15.01
C HIS A 170 -10.80 -2.10 -16.06
N SER A 171 -10.25 -1.23 -16.90
CA SER A 171 -10.95 -0.60 -18.01
C SER A 171 -11.24 -1.60 -19.13
N PRO A 172 -12.48 -1.63 -19.66
CA PRO A 172 -12.78 -2.36 -20.86
C PRO A 172 -12.08 -1.75 -22.08
N GLN A 173 -12.12 -2.45 -23.20
CA GLN A 173 -11.66 -1.93 -24.49
C GLN A 173 -12.48 -0.69 -24.90
N ASP A 174 -11.86 0.24 -25.61
CA ASP A 174 -12.46 1.50 -26.06
C ASP A 174 -12.93 2.45 -24.95
N ALA A 175 -12.47 2.24 -23.71
CA ALA A 175 -12.80 3.09 -22.58
C ALA A 175 -11.95 4.37 -22.51
N GLU A 176 -12.35 5.25 -21.60
CA GLU A 176 -11.61 6.46 -21.27
C GLU A 176 -11.22 6.43 -19.78
N ILE A 177 -9.95 6.76 -19.49
CA ILE A 177 -9.44 7.02 -18.14
C ILE A 177 -9.26 8.53 -18.02
N THR A 178 -9.87 9.13 -17.01
CA THR A 178 -9.73 10.57 -16.76
C THR A 178 -8.84 10.80 -15.54
N ILE A 179 -7.81 11.63 -15.70
CA ILE A 179 -6.95 12.10 -14.62
C ILE A 179 -7.33 13.53 -14.29
N THR A 180 -7.64 13.79 -13.01
CA THR A 180 -8.01 15.12 -12.55
C THR A 180 -7.07 15.59 -11.45
N SER A 181 -6.79 16.89 -11.39
CA SER A 181 -6.24 17.56 -10.22
C SER A 181 -7.24 18.60 -9.73
N GLU A 182 -7.37 18.76 -8.41
CA GLU A 182 -8.33 19.66 -7.78
C GLU A 182 -7.71 20.30 -6.53
N LEU A 183 -7.82 21.62 -6.44
CA LEU A 183 -7.40 22.36 -5.25
C LEU A 183 -8.50 22.30 -4.18
N LEU A 184 -8.21 21.68 -3.05
CA LEU A 184 -9.12 21.63 -1.89
C LEU A 184 -8.77 22.73 -0.88
N SER A 185 -9.22 23.95 -1.16
CA SER A 185 -8.85 25.15 -0.38
C SER A 185 -9.22 25.02 1.11
N GLU A 186 -10.39 24.44 1.43
CA GLU A 186 -10.84 24.24 2.83
C GLU A 186 -9.91 23.30 3.62
N LYS A 187 -9.29 22.32 2.94
CA LYS A 187 -8.39 21.34 3.55
C LYS A 187 -6.92 21.72 3.43
N ASN A 188 -6.60 22.81 2.74
CA ASN A 188 -5.23 23.16 2.37
C ASN A 188 -4.47 21.98 1.75
N SER A 189 -5.09 21.34 0.77
CA SER A 189 -4.56 20.15 0.10
C SER A 189 -4.90 20.15 -1.39
N VAL A 190 -4.22 19.32 -2.15
CA VAL A 190 -4.52 19.03 -3.55
C VAL A 190 -4.95 17.56 -3.66
N ARG A 191 -5.99 17.30 -4.45
CA ARG A 191 -6.43 15.93 -4.78
C ARG A 191 -6.08 15.60 -6.21
N ILE A 192 -5.51 14.42 -6.40
CA ILE A 192 -5.29 13.81 -7.71
C ILE A 192 -6.21 12.60 -7.79
N SER A 193 -7.05 12.52 -8.85
CA SER A 193 -7.99 11.42 -9.03
C SER A 193 -7.80 10.76 -10.39
N ILE A 194 -7.93 9.43 -10.41
CA ILE A 194 -7.92 8.59 -11.61
C ILE A 194 -9.27 7.89 -11.67
N THR A 195 -10.04 8.22 -12.70
CA THR A 195 -11.39 7.69 -12.93
C THR A 195 -11.36 6.73 -14.11
N ASP A 196 -11.77 5.50 -13.90
CA ASP A 196 -11.94 4.49 -14.94
C ASP A 196 -13.43 4.24 -15.24
N ARG A 197 -13.68 3.51 -16.34
CA ARG A 197 -15.03 3.04 -16.74
C ARG A 197 -15.14 1.51 -16.67
N GLY A 198 -14.49 0.91 -15.69
CA GLY A 198 -14.50 -0.54 -15.46
C GLY A 198 -15.74 -1.05 -14.75
N ASN A 199 -15.60 -2.20 -14.09
CA ASN A 199 -16.71 -2.87 -13.39
C ASN A 199 -17.13 -2.17 -12.08
N GLY A 200 -16.39 -1.13 -11.64
CA GLY A 200 -16.64 -0.41 -10.40
C GLY A 200 -16.31 -1.22 -9.14
N LEU A 201 -16.82 -0.75 -8.00
CA LEU A 201 -16.50 -1.27 -6.66
C LEU A 201 -17.73 -1.86 -5.92
N LYS A 202 -18.87 -2.03 -6.57
CA LYS A 202 -20.14 -2.43 -5.92
C LYS A 202 -20.06 -3.73 -5.11
N GLN A 203 -19.16 -4.64 -5.52
CA GLN A 203 -18.98 -5.94 -4.85
C GLN A 203 -17.67 -6.00 -4.04
N VAL A 204 -17.00 -4.86 -3.87
CA VAL A 204 -15.68 -4.79 -3.26
C VAL A 204 -15.77 -4.06 -1.93
N ASN A 205 -15.19 -4.64 -0.88
CA ASN A 205 -15.06 -3.93 0.38
C ASN A 205 -14.02 -2.82 0.24
N THR A 206 -14.48 -1.57 0.08
CA THR A 206 -13.62 -0.40 -0.14
C THR A 206 -12.65 -0.15 1.01
N GLN A 207 -13.00 -0.54 2.25
CA GLN A 207 -12.11 -0.44 3.41
C GLN A 207 -10.93 -1.42 3.32
N LYS A 208 -11.13 -2.57 2.65
CA LYS A 208 -10.09 -3.59 2.46
C LYS A 208 -9.23 -3.38 1.21
N LEU A 209 -9.63 -2.49 0.28
CA LEU A 209 -8.89 -2.24 -0.97
C LEU A 209 -7.42 -1.87 -0.76
N PHE A 210 -7.13 -1.17 0.32
CA PHE A 210 -5.80 -0.69 0.67
C PHE A 210 -5.10 -1.56 1.73
N THR A 211 -5.64 -2.75 2.04
CA THR A 211 -4.97 -3.75 2.89
C THR A 211 -4.03 -4.62 2.05
N ARG A 212 -3.01 -5.17 2.69
CA ARG A 212 -2.00 -6.01 1.99
C ARG A 212 -2.65 -7.29 1.49
N PHE A 213 -2.19 -7.74 0.30
CA PHE A 213 -2.62 -8.99 -0.34
C PHE A 213 -4.10 -9.06 -0.68
N TYR A 214 -4.86 -7.99 -0.45
CA TYR A 214 -6.27 -7.97 -0.84
C TYR A 214 -6.39 -7.98 -2.37
N GLN A 215 -7.13 -8.94 -2.86
CA GLN A 215 -7.49 -9.08 -4.27
C GLN A 215 -9.01 -9.13 -4.34
N GLY A 216 -9.61 -8.28 -5.17
CA GLY A 216 -11.04 -8.34 -5.43
C GLY A 216 -11.43 -9.68 -6.07
N THR A 217 -12.72 -10.01 -6.03
CA THR A 217 -13.30 -11.22 -6.64
C THR A 217 -13.22 -11.12 -8.17
N GLY A 218 -12.15 -11.66 -8.80
CA GLY A 218 -12.01 -11.71 -10.26
C GLY A 218 -10.73 -12.42 -10.68
N GLU A 219 -10.76 -13.06 -11.85
CA GLU A 219 -9.64 -13.82 -12.44
C GLU A 219 -8.40 -12.97 -12.81
N GLN A 220 -8.45 -11.65 -12.67
CA GLN A 220 -7.35 -10.78 -13.01
C GLN A 220 -6.33 -10.69 -11.88
N SER A 221 -5.30 -11.53 -11.98
CA SER A 221 -4.16 -11.62 -11.07
C SER A 221 -3.46 -10.29 -10.83
N GLY A 222 -3.48 -9.81 -9.60
CA GLY A 222 -2.62 -8.74 -9.06
C GLY A 222 -1.85 -9.28 -7.86
N THR A 223 -0.85 -8.54 -7.33
CA THR A 223 -0.16 -8.93 -6.09
C THR A 223 -0.90 -8.51 -4.82
N GLY A 224 -1.94 -7.66 -4.95
CA GLY A 224 -2.61 -7.05 -3.80
C GLY A 224 -1.72 -6.09 -2.98
N ILE A 225 -0.56 -5.68 -3.54
CA ILE A 225 0.45 -4.90 -2.82
C ILE A 225 0.47 -3.43 -3.27
N GLY A 226 0.15 -3.15 -4.53
CA GLY A 226 0.26 -1.80 -5.10
C GLY A 226 -0.55 -0.75 -4.36
N LEU A 227 -1.84 -1.01 -4.11
CA LEU A 227 -2.72 -0.06 -3.42
C LEU A 227 -2.33 0.12 -1.94
N SER A 228 -1.97 -0.96 -1.25
CA SER A 228 -1.52 -0.89 0.14
C SER A 228 -0.21 -0.10 0.28
N TYR A 229 0.72 -0.26 -0.67
CA TYR A 229 1.94 0.54 -0.69
C TYR A 229 1.67 2.01 -1.03
N SER A 230 0.77 2.28 -1.98
CA SER A 230 0.35 3.65 -2.28
C SER A 230 -0.25 4.35 -1.06
N ARG A 231 -1.07 3.65 -0.26
CA ARG A 231 -1.60 4.17 1.01
C ARG A 231 -0.48 4.57 1.96
N ILE A 232 0.50 3.70 2.16
CA ILE A 232 1.65 3.96 3.01
C ILE A 232 2.40 5.22 2.55
N LEU A 233 2.69 5.34 1.26
CA LEU A 233 3.41 6.49 0.71
C LEU A 233 2.63 7.80 0.84
N VAL A 234 1.31 7.78 0.65
CA VAL A 234 0.43 8.94 0.83
C VAL A 234 0.38 9.37 2.30
N GLU A 235 0.24 8.41 3.23
CA GLU A 235 0.25 8.68 4.67
C GLU A 235 1.59 9.25 5.15
N LEU A 236 2.72 8.82 4.56
CA LEU A 236 4.04 9.43 4.77
C LEU A 236 4.04 10.92 4.41
N HIS A 237 3.38 11.28 3.32
CA HIS A 237 3.23 12.69 2.93
C HIS A 237 2.26 13.46 3.85
N GLY A 238 1.61 12.78 4.83
CA GLY A 238 0.55 13.36 5.67
C GLY A 238 -0.75 13.57 4.90
N GLY A 239 -0.93 12.85 3.80
CA GLY A 239 -2.10 12.87 2.93
C GLY A 239 -3.10 11.77 3.25
N SER A 240 -4.09 11.62 2.39
CA SER A 240 -5.10 10.56 2.43
C SER A 240 -5.30 9.93 1.05
N ILE A 241 -5.65 8.65 1.00
CA ILE A 241 -5.98 7.91 -0.23
C ILE A 241 -7.33 7.25 -0.07
N GLY A 242 -8.08 7.18 -1.16
CA GLY A 242 -9.40 6.57 -1.15
C GLY A 242 -9.84 6.09 -2.52
N ALA A 243 -10.98 5.41 -2.52
CA ALA A 243 -11.66 4.97 -3.73
C ALA A 243 -13.18 5.12 -3.56
N ARG A 244 -13.86 5.41 -4.65
CA ARG A 244 -15.33 5.48 -4.69
C ARG A 244 -15.84 4.84 -5.97
N ASP A 245 -17.02 4.26 -5.87
CA ASP A 245 -17.75 3.75 -7.03
C ASP A 245 -18.35 4.91 -7.82
N ASN A 246 -18.34 4.82 -9.13
CA ASN A 246 -18.94 5.84 -9.97
C ASN A 246 -20.44 5.54 -10.18
N GLN A 247 -21.26 6.58 -10.39
CA GLN A 247 -22.73 6.41 -10.56
C GLN A 247 -23.08 5.63 -11.81
N GLU A 248 -22.38 5.86 -12.91
CA GLU A 248 -22.67 5.20 -14.20
C GLU A 248 -21.92 3.88 -14.35
N ALA A 249 -20.59 3.93 -14.37
CA ALA A 249 -19.72 2.75 -14.46
C ALA A 249 -18.31 3.09 -13.97
N GLY A 250 -17.58 2.07 -13.51
CA GLY A 250 -16.18 2.18 -13.09
C GLY A 250 -15.97 2.73 -11.69
N ALA A 251 -14.75 3.05 -11.38
CA ALA A 251 -14.30 3.54 -10.09
C ALA A 251 -13.44 4.80 -10.21
N THR A 252 -13.40 5.58 -9.15
CA THR A 252 -12.46 6.68 -8.99
C THR A 252 -11.55 6.39 -7.82
N PHE A 253 -10.26 6.25 -8.07
CA PHE A 253 -9.22 6.22 -7.06
C PHE A 253 -8.60 7.59 -6.93
N PHE A 254 -8.37 8.06 -5.72
CA PHE A 254 -7.80 9.37 -5.47
C PHE A 254 -6.84 9.38 -4.30
N PHE A 255 -5.90 10.31 -4.34
CA PHE A 255 -5.07 10.65 -3.19
C PHE A 255 -4.97 12.16 -3.02
N GLU A 256 -4.81 12.57 -1.77
CA GLU A 256 -4.70 13.97 -1.36
C GLU A 256 -3.30 14.22 -0.78
N LEU A 257 -2.69 15.32 -1.17
CA LEU A 257 -1.42 15.78 -0.61
C LEU A 257 -1.64 17.14 0.06
N PRO A 258 -1.11 17.36 1.28
CA PRO A 258 -1.20 18.67 1.93
C PRO A 258 -0.35 19.68 1.16
N LEU A 259 -0.87 20.91 1.03
CA LEU A 259 -0.10 22.04 0.54
C LEU A 259 0.81 22.52 1.66
N ARG A 260 2.13 22.38 1.48
CA ARG A 260 3.13 22.73 2.49
C ARG A 260 3.91 23.96 2.09
N GLN A 261 4.29 24.76 3.07
CA GLN A 261 5.34 25.75 2.91
C GLN A 261 6.71 25.08 2.98
N GLN A 262 7.67 25.57 2.23
CA GLN A 262 8.96 24.93 1.85
C GLN A 262 9.92 24.46 2.98
N SER A 263 9.55 24.48 4.25
CA SER A 263 10.53 24.35 5.37
C SER A 263 10.16 23.40 6.51
N GLU A 264 9.19 22.50 6.35
CA GLU A 264 8.87 21.54 7.42
C GLU A 264 9.58 20.20 7.21
N GLU A 265 10.59 19.90 8.03
CA GLU A 265 11.12 18.54 8.19
C GLU A 265 10.03 17.65 8.78
N ILE A 266 9.62 16.63 8.00
CA ILE A 266 8.60 15.69 8.45
C ILE A 266 9.29 14.55 9.19
N VAL A 267 9.21 14.58 10.51
CA VAL A 267 9.43 13.40 11.33
C VAL A 267 8.11 12.61 11.34
N CYS A 268 8.03 11.57 10.52
CA CYS A 268 6.88 10.70 10.48
C CYS A 268 6.79 9.90 11.79
N GLN A 269 5.78 10.16 12.62
CA GLN A 269 5.46 9.29 13.75
C GLN A 269 4.52 8.18 13.26
N PRO A 270 4.92 6.92 13.30
CA PRO A 270 4.05 5.80 12.95
C PRO A 270 2.98 5.65 14.03
N LYS A 271 1.79 6.21 13.82
CA LYS A 271 0.65 6.03 14.74
C LYS A 271 -0.35 5.03 14.16
N ALA A 272 -0.76 4.07 15.01
CA ALA A 272 -1.93 3.18 14.89
C ALA A 272 -1.96 2.19 13.71
N TYR A 273 -1.48 2.54 12.54
CA TYR A 273 -1.59 1.74 11.31
C TYR A 273 -0.75 0.45 11.34
N LEU A 274 0.40 0.47 12.02
CA LEU A 274 1.23 -0.74 12.18
C LEU A 274 0.51 -1.80 13.01
N ASN A 275 -0.31 -1.40 13.99
CA ASN A 275 -1.10 -2.34 14.78
C ASN A 275 -2.26 -2.96 13.99
N GLU A 276 -2.88 -2.24 13.05
CA GLU A 276 -3.88 -2.80 12.13
C GLU A 276 -3.23 -3.73 11.09
N LEU A 277 -2.03 -3.40 10.62
CA LEU A 277 -1.25 -4.23 9.71
C LEU A 277 -0.79 -5.56 10.34
N MET A 278 -0.70 -5.60 11.68
CA MET A 278 -0.19 -6.72 12.46
C MET A 278 -1.29 -7.64 12.99
N ASN A 279 -2.51 -7.12 13.18
CA ASN A 279 -3.61 -7.84 13.82
C ASN A 279 -4.55 -8.58 12.85
N ASP A 280 -4.35 -8.48 11.53
CA ASP A 280 -5.26 -9.12 10.55
C ASP A 280 -4.96 -10.61 10.32
N ASP A 281 -3.85 -11.15 10.84
CA ASP A 281 -3.48 -12.58 10.73
C ASP A 281 -4.12 -13.48 11.82
N SER A 282 -4.89 -12.95 12.76
CA SER A 282 -5.37 -13.72 13.93
C SER A 282 -6.89 -13.97 14.00
N LYS A 283 -7.64 -13.74 12.91
CA LYS A 283 -9.07 -14.09 12.84
C LYS A 283 -9.43 -14.97 11.64
N GLU A 284 -8.65 -16.00 11.35
CA GLU A 284 -9.21 -17.19 10.74
C GLU A 284 -9.99 -17.93 11.83
N GLN A 285 -11.30 -17.78 11.82
CA GLN A 285 -12.22 -18.63 12.56
C GLN A 285 -12.03 -20.05 12.03
N LEU A 286 -11.46 -20.92 12.86
CA LEU A 286 -11.57 -22.36 12.68
C LEU A 286 -13.06 -22.71 12.53
N PRO A 287 -13.44 -23.53 11.54
CA PRO A 287 -14.82 -23.98 11.45
C PRO A 287 -15.18 -24.75 12.73
N GLU A 288 -16.31 -24.41 13.33
CA GLU A 288 -16.89 -25.13 14.48
C GLU A 288 -16.93 -26.63 14.14
N GLU A 289 -16.22 -27.42 14.95
CA GLU A 289 -16.34 -28.88 14.93
C GLU A 289 -17.77 -29.26 15.14
N ASN A 290 -18.40 -29.85 14.12
CA ASN A 290 -19.68 -30.52 14.21
C ASN A 290 -19.57 -31.57 15.32
N THR A 291 -20.27 -31.36 16.42
CA THR A 291 -20.52 -32.34 17.45
C THR A 291 -21.18 -33.57 16.82
N PHE A 292 -20.41 -34.65 16.75
CA PHE A 292 -20.98 -35.95 16.43
C PHE A 292 -21.99 -36.34 17.53
N ASP A 293 -23.25 -36.38 17.15
CA ASP A 293 -24.35 -36.94 17.94
C ASP A 293 -24.13 -38.45 18.07
N THR A 294 -23.69 -38.91 19.24
CA THR A 294 -23.65 -40.33 19.62
C THR A 294 -24.96 -40.65 20.30
N SER A 295 -25.96 -41.05 19.55
CA SER A 295 -27.11 -41.75 20.07
C SER A 295 -26.96 -43.26 19.82
N PRO A 296 -27.15 -44.11 20.84
CA PRO A 296 -27.02 -45.55 20.69
C PRO A 296 -28.33 -46.16 20.22
N TYR A 297 -28.30 -46.93 19.12
CA TYR A 297 -29.11 -48.13 18.91
C TYR A 297 -28.35 -49.12 18.03
#